data_a694eda02b0f926eb389b6805c68481d
#
_entry.id   a694eda02b0f926eb389b6805c68481d
#
_cell.length_a   1.000
_cell.length_b   1.000
_cell.length_c   1.000
_cell.angle_alpha   90.00
_cell.angle_beta   90.00
_cell.angle_gamma   90.00
#
_symmetry.space_group_name_H-M   'P 1'
#
loop_
_entity.id
_entity.type
_entity.pdbx_description
1 polymer ?
#
loop_
_entity_poly.entity_id
_entity_poly.type
_entity_poly.pdbx_seq_one_letter_code
_entity_poly.pdbx_strand_id
1 'polypeptide(L)'
;KMGPLTDTEKFSGAAWDLQRTAGIFDYLPKGARENPKEPPQSLAEIISGGGSISGEEQGTNWAKFNVAVSSRQSVVRVNIFDFPDWRVYLDGQRIEKFIPKDEKWGRMYINAPQGEHKVYLKLYNTPIRTVGNTISLVFWLGLLTFPLWRQKMLQFKRGR
;
A
#
# COMPACT_ATOMS: atom_id res chain seq x y z
N LYS A 1 10.97 34.13 2.61
CA LYS A 1 12.13 33.23 2.40
C LYS A 1 12.45 32.61 3.75
N MET A 2 12.19 31.33 3.93
CA MET A 2 12.72 30.61 5.09
C MET A 2 14.22 30.42 4.90
N GLY A 3 15.03 30.86 5.88
CA GLY A 3 16.45 30.56 5.88
C GLY A 3 16.76 29.11 6.19
N PRO A 4 18.03 28.68 6.16
CA PRO A 4 18.40 27.33 6.53
C PRO A 4 18.01 27.06 7.99
N LEU A 5 17.21 25.99 8.18
CA LEU A 5 16.80 25.53 9.51
C LEU A 5 17.93 24.71 10.14
N THR A 6 18.15 24.90 11.42
CA THR A 6 19.00 24.01 12.23
C THR A 6 18.32 22.65 12.40
N ASP A 7 19.08 21.61 12.74
CA ASP A 7 18.50 20.28 12.96
C ASP A 7 17.48 20.27 14.10
N THR A 8 17.69 21.08 15.13
CA THR A 8 16.72 21.25 16.22
C THR A 8 15.41 21.85 15.70
N GLU A 9 15.46 22.87 14.85
CA GLU A 9 14.27 23.50 14.27
C GLU A 9 13.56 22.61 13.26
N LYS A 10 14.29 21.70 12.55
CA LYS A 10 13.68 20.72 11.64
C LYS A 10 12.83 19.68 12.35
N PHE A 11 13.21 19.30 13.56
CA PHE A 11 12.58 18.19 14.28
C PHE A 11 11.80 18.61 15.53
N SER A 12 11.60 19.89 15.75
CA SER A 12 10.83 20.44 16.88
C SER A 12 10.16 21.77 16.54
N GLY A 13 9.11 22.13 17.31
CA GLY A 13 8.40 23.39 17.20
C GLY A 13 7.58 23.58 15.93
N ALA A 14 7.27 24.83 15.59
CA ALA A 14 6.35 25.19 14.52
C ALA A 14 6.78 24.69 13.13
N ALA A 15 8.08 24.61 12.85
CA ALA A 15 8.58 24.08 11.58
C ALA A 15 8.33 22.58 11.45
N TRP A 16 8.49 21.84 12.53
CA TRP A 16 8.17 20.42 12.60
C TRP A 16 6.67 20.15 12.43
N ASP A 17 5.84 20.94 13.13
CA ASP A 17 4.39 20.84 13.01
C ASP A 17 3.91 21.15 11.60
N LEU A 18 4.51 22.15 10.95
CA LEU A 18 4.24 22.47 9.55
C LEU A 18 4.65 21.31 8.61
N GLN A 19 5.82 20.71 8.82
CA GLN A 19 6.27 19.55 8.01
C GLN A 19 5.35 18.34 8.19
N ARG A 20 4.91 18.08 9.41
CA ARG A 20 3.95 16.99 9.68
C ARG A 20 2.60 17.18 8.98
N THR A 21 2.19 18.41 8.76
CA THR A 21 0.88 18.74 8.17
C THR A 21 0.94 19.07 6.68
N ALA A 22 2.03 19.64 6.19
CA ALA A 22 2.14 20.17 4.83
C ALA A 22 2.81 19.24 3.83
N GLY A 23 3.70 18.33 4.26
CA GLY A 23 4.49 17.51 3.36
C GLY A 23 3.76 16.30 2.78
N ILE A 24 2.57 15.97 3.26
CA ILE A 24 1.90 14.70 2.97
C ILE A 24 1.05 14.77 1.69
N PHE A 25 0.61 15.95 1.26
CA PHE A 25 -0.31 16.07 0.13
C PHE A 25 0.27 15.54 -1.19
N ASP A 26 1.55 15.74 -1.43
CA ASP A 26 2.25 15.29 -2.64
C ASP A 26 2.31 13.76 -2.77
N TYR A 27 2.12 13.04 -1.67
CA TYR A 27 2.15 11.58 -1.62
C TYR A 27 0.78 10.92 -1.45
N LEU A 28 -0.30 11.69 -1.55
CA LEU A 28 -1.66 11.14 -1.47
C LEU A 28 -2.08 10.52 -2.81
N PRO A 29 -3.01 9.53 -2.80
CA PRO A 29 -3.55 8.98 -4.02
C PRO A 29 -4.35 10.05 -4.78
N LYS A 30 -4.49 9.88 -6.11
CA LYS A 30 -5.23 10.80 -6.99
C LYS A 30 -6.67 11.08 -6.54
N GLY A 31 -7.29 10.17 -5.79
CA GLY A 31 -8.63 10.35 -5.24
C GLY A 31 -8.71 11.23 -3.99
N ALA A 32 -7.58 11.55 -3.37
CA ALA A 32 -7.55 12.43 -2.20
C ALA A 32 -7.72 13.89 -2.59
N ARG A 33 -8.51 14.61 -1.83
CA ARG A 33 -8.81 16.05 -2.02
C ARG A 33 -8.32 16.91 -0.86
N GLU A 34 -8.11 16.29 0.30
CA GLU A 34 -7.66 16.93 1.53
C GLU A 34 -6.66 16.04 2.24
N ASN A 35 -5.78 16.63 3.03
CA ASN A 35 -4.91 15.88 3.93
C ASN A 35 -5.74 15.32 5.09
N PRO A 36 -5.50 14.04 5.49
CA PRO A 36 -6.04 13.55 6.75
C PRO A 36 -5.56 14.41 7.92
N LYS A 37 -6.48 14.78 8.79
CA LYS A 37 -6.18 15.62 9.96
C LYS A 37 -5.80 14.82 11.18
N GLU A 38 -6.15 13.54 11.18
CA GLU A 38 -5.95 12.64 12.32
C GLU A 38 -5.70 11.20 11.83
N PRO A 39 -4.98 10.39 12.59
CA PRO A 39 -4.78 8.98 12.25
C PRO A 39 -6.11 8.21 12.41
N PRO A 40 -6.31 7.14 11.61
CA PRO A 40 -7.49 6.28 11.77
C PRO A 40 -7.43 5.56 13.11
N GLN A 41 -8.59 5.38 13.74
CA GLN A 41 -8.71 4.65 15.02
C GLN A 41 -8.80 3.13 14.82
N SER A 42 -9.18 2.68 13.62
CA SER A 42 -9.31 1.28 13.23
C SER A 42 -8.84 1.07 11.79
N LEU A 43 -8.57 -0.16 11.41
CA LEU A 43 -8.20 -0.52 10.05
C LEU A 43 -9.41 -0.41 9.10
N ALA A 44 -10.59 -0.78 9.58
CA ALA A 44 -11.82 -0.74 8.79
C ALA A 44 -13.02 -0.35 9.65
N GLU A 45 -14.05 0.24 9.01
CA GLU A 45 -15.27 0.71 9.67
C GLU A 45 -16.49 0.46 8.76
N ILE A 46 -17.62 0.08 9.36
CA ILE A 46 -18.89 0.00 8.67
C ILE A 46 -19.49 1.39 8.59
N ILE A 47 -19.65 1.93 7.39
CA ILE A 47 -20.16 3.28 7.14
C ILE A 47 -21.68 3.26 6.89
N SER A 48 -22.18 2.19 6.28
CA SER A 48 -23.60 2.01 5.99
C SER A 48 -23.98 0.53 6.11
N GLY A 49 -25.17 0.26 6.57
CA GLY A 49 -25.64 -1.08 6.89
C GLY A 49 -25.38 -1.42 8.35
N GLY A 50 -25.44 -2.71 8.69
CA GLY A 50 -25.26 -3.22 10.05
C GLY A 50 -24.21 -4.33 10.08
N GLY A 51 -23.50 -4.45 11.21
CA GLY A 51 -22.51 -5.51 11.39
C GLY A 51 -21.40 -5.13 12.35
N SER A 52 -20.35 -5.93 12.36
CA SER A 52 -19.16 -5.72 13.18
C SER A 52 -17.89 -6.11 12.42
N ILE A 53 -16.77 -5.53 12.83
CA ILE A 53 -15.43 -5.84 12.30
C ILE A 53 -14.59 -6.39 13.43
N SER A 54 -13.74 -7.36 13.11
CA SER A 54 -12.85 -8.01 14.08
C SER A 54 -11.61 -8.59 13.41
N GLY A 55 -10.61 -8.96 14.23
CA GLY A 55 -9.40 -9.62 13.73
C GLY A 55 -8.58 -8.77 12.76
N GLU A 56 -8.53 -7.47 13.01
CA GLU A 56 -7.78 -6.53 12.20
C GLU A 56 -6.28 -6.73 12.34
N GLU A 57 -5.62 -6.99 11.22
CA GLU A 57 -4.17 -7.09 11.13
C GLU A 57 -3.68 -6.41 9.87
N GLN A 58 -2.51 -5.77 9.93
CA GLN A 58 -1.89 -5.14 8.77
C GLN A 58 -0.38 -5.26 8.78
N GLY A 59 0.18 -5.35 7.61
CA GLY A 59 1.62 -5.23 7.34
C GLY A 59 1.90 -4.08 6.38
N THR A 60 3.12 -4.00 5.88
CA THR A 60 3.54 -2.91 5.00
C THR A 60 2.76 -2.87 3.67
N ASN A 61 2.36 -4.03 3.14
CA ASN A 61 1.73 -4.17 1.83
C ASN A 61 0.53 -5.13 1.81
N TRP A 62 -0.03 -5.40 2.95
CA TRP A 62 -1.22 -6.24 3.10
C TRP A 62 -2.02 -5.83 4.34
N ALA A 63 -3.29 -6.15 4.33
CA ALA A 63 -4.18 -6.03 5.48
C ALA A 63 -5.23 -7.13 5.45
N LYS A 64 -5.75 -7.50 6.60
CA LYS A 64 -6.85 -8.46 6.72
C LYS A 64 -7.73 -8.13 7.91
N PHE A 65 -9.00 -8.49 7.81
CA PHE A 65 -9.97 -8.40 8.89
C PHE A 65 -11.17 -9.30 8.58
N ASN A 66 -11.97 -9.58 9.60
CA ASN A 66 -13.26 -10.25 9.44
C ASN A 66 -14.38 -9.21 9.53
N VAL A 67 -15.39 -9.36 8.70
CA VAL A 67 -16.61 -8.54 8.75
C VAL A 67 -17.82 -9.45 8.89
N ALA A 68 -18.62 -9.24 9.92
CA ALA A 68 -19.92 -9.88 10.10
C ALA A 68 -21.02 -8.87 9.75
N VAL A 69 -21.71 -9.10 8.63
CA VAL A 69 -22.74 -8.20 8.10
C VAL A 69 -24.12 -8.72 8.46
N SER A 70 -24.89 -7.94 9.22
CA SER A 70 -26.25 -8.28 9.66
C SER A 70 -27.32 -7.79 8.70
N SER A 71 -27.06 -6.75 7.92
CA SER A 71 -27.95 -6.21 6.89
C SER A 71 -27.78 -6.96 5.56
N ARG A 72 -28.69 -6.75 4.61
CA ARG A 72 -28.58 -7.35 3.26
C ARG A 72 -27.22 -7.04 2.59
N GLN A 73 -26.71 -5.84 2.85
CA GLN A 73 -25.41 -5.36 2.37
C GLN A 73 -24.90 -4.29 3.30
N SER A 74 -23.60 -4.22 3.50
CA SER A 74 -22.94 -3.13 4.21
C SER A 74 -21.82 -2.52 3.37
N VAL A 75 -21.62 -1.23 3.55
CA VAL A 75 -20.48 -0.51 2.99
C VAL A 75 -19.43 -0.41 4.06
N VAL A 76 -18.28 -0.99 3.78
CA VAL A 76 -17.12 -0.99 4.67
C VAL A 76 -16.08 -0.03 4.09
N ARG A 77 -15.67 0.96 4.88
CA ARG A 77 -14.51 1.80 4.62
C ARG A 77 -13.27 1.14 5.15
N VAL A 78 -12.27 0.97 4.32
CA VAL A 78 -10.95 0.54 4.73
C VAL A 78 -10.07 1.78 4.86
N ASN A 79 -9.52 2.01 6.05
CA ASN A 79 -8.71 3.20 6.35
C ASN A 79 -7.29 3.10 5.78
N ILE A 80 -7.19 2.64 4.55
CA ILE A 80 -5.98 2.57 3.73
C ILE A 80 -6.21 3.43 2.48
N PHE A 81 -5.22 4.21 2.09
CA PHE A 81 -5.26 5.02 0.88
C PHE A 81 -5.34 4.16 -0.37
N ASP A 82 -6.20 4.57 -1.31
CA ASP A 82 -6.38 3.85 -2.58
C ASP A 82 -5.28 4.18 -3.59
N PHE A 83 -4.09 3.60 -3.37
CA PHE A 83 -3.08 3.59 -4.42
C PHE A 83 -3.42 2.55 -5.50
N PRO A 84 -2.98 2.78 -6.76
CA PRO A 84 -3.04 1.77 -7.80
C PRO A 84 -2.45 0.45 -7.29
N ASP A 85 -2.94 -0.68 -7.78
CA ASP A 85 -2.47 -2.02 -7.44
C ASP A 85 -2.84 -2.57 -6.05
N TRP A 86 -3.54 -1.83 -5.19
CA TRP A 86 -4.28 -2.46 -4.11
C TRP A 86 -5.40 -3.33 -4.66
N ARG A 87 -5.41 -4.59 -4.31
CA ARG A 87 -6.47 -5.55 -4.64
C ARG A 87 -7.13 -6.02 -3.37
N VAL A 88 -8.45 -6.13 -3.41
CA VAL A 88 -9.29 -6.56 -2.29
C VAL A 88 -9.90 -7.90 -2.63
N TYR A 89 -9.90 -8.78 -1.65
CA TYR A 89 -10.45 -10.13 -1.74
C TYR A 89 -11.45 -10.32 -0.60
N LEU A 90 -12.62 -10.83 -0.94
CA LEU A 90 -13.65 -11.26 0.00
C LEU A 90 -13.75 -12.78 -0.12
N ASP A 91 -13.47 -13.51 0.95
CA ASP A 91 -13.43 -14.97 0.99
C ASP A 91 -12.56 -15.60 -0.13
N GLY A 92 -11.46 -14.93 -0.45
CA GLY A 92 -10.53 -15.33 -1.49
C GLY A 92 -10.92 -14.92 -2.92
N GLN A 93 -12.12 -14.40 -3.14
CA GLN A 93 -12.55 -13.88 -4.44
C GLN A 93 -12.23 -12.39 -4.56
N ARG A 94 -11.63 -11.99 -5.68
CA ARG A 94 -11.34 -10.58 -5.93
C ARG A 94 -12.64 -9.79 -6.12
N ILE A 95 -12.78 -8.71 -5.36
CA ILE A 95 -13.90 -7.78 -5.47
C ILE A 95 -13.42 -6.39 -5.90
N GLU A 96 -14.34 -5.59 -6.40
CA GLU A 96 -14.06 -4.20 -6.74
C GLU A 96 -14.09 -3.30 -5.51
N LYS A 97 -13.18 -2.37 -5.47
CA LYS A 97 -13.13 -1.26 -4.51
C LYS A 97 -13.60 0.01 -5.19
N PHE A 98 -14.11 0.95 -4.43
CA PHE A 98 -14.55 2.23 -4.94
C PHE A 98 -14.23 3.37 -3.96
N ILE A 99 -14.27 4.60 -4.46
CA ILE A 99 -14.13 5.81 -3.66
C ILE A 99 -15.43 6.60 -3.83
N PRO A 100 -16.23 6.81 -2.77
CA PRO A 100 -17.41 7.65 -2.83
C PRO A 100 -17.06 9.09 -3.20
N LYS A 101 -18.02 9.81 -3.81
CA LYS A 101 -17.82 11.21 -4.24
C LYS A 101 -17.56 12.18 -3.10
N ASP A 102 -18.06 11.88 -1.92
CA ASP A 102 -17.89 12.64 -0.67
C ASP A 102 -16.63 12.26 0.12
N GLU A 103 -15.94 11.18 -0.28
CA GLU A 103 -14.66 10.81 0.32
C GLU A 103 -13.56 11.84 -0.02
N LYS A 104 -12.93 12.38 1.01
CA LYS A 104 -11.96 13.46 0.86
C LYS A 104 -10.51 12.99 0.95
N TRP A 105 -10.25 11.88 1.66
CA TRP A 105 -8.90 11.41 1.95
C TRP A 105 -8.41 10.31 0.99
N GLY A 106 -9.29 9.87 0.06
CA GLY A 106 -8.93 8.86 -0.93
C GLY A 106 -8.77 7.46 -0.34
N ARG A 107 -9.58 7.10 0.66
CA ARG A 107 -9.63 5.77 1.26
C ARG A 107 -10.47 4.82 0.43
N MET A 108 -10.19 3.51 0.57
CA MET A 108 -10.92 2.47 -0.14
C MET A 108 -12.25 2.13 0.54
N TYR A 109 -13.25 1.85 -0.27
CA TYR A 109 -14.55 1.33 0.16
C TYR A 109 -14.86 0.04 -0.57
N ILE A 110 -15.55 -0.87 0.11
CA ILE A 110 -16.02 -2.13 -0.44
C ILE A 110 -17.46 -2.39 -0.04
N ASN A 111 -18.15 -3.17 -0.86
CA ASN A 111 -19.48 -3.69 -0.54
C ASN A 111 -19.33 -5.11 0.00
N ALA A 112 -19.86 -5.37 1.19
CA ALA A 112 -19.89 -6.69 1.79
C ALA A 112 -21.38 -7.15 1.87
N PRO A 113 -21.72 -8.33 1.32
CA PRO A 113 -23.06 -8.91 1.43
C PRO A 113 -23.34 -9.37 2.86
N GLN A 114 -24.57 -9.80 3.13
CA GLN A 114 -24.96 -10.36 4.42
C GLN A 114 -24.18 -11.67 4.69
N GLY A 115 -23.70 -11.83 5.93
CA GLY A 115 -22.93 -13.01 6.36
C GLY A 115 -21.62 -12.65 7.04
N GLU A 116 -20.86 -13.68 7.34
CA GLU A 116 -19.50 -13.57 7.87
C GLU A 116 -18.49 -13.73 6.74
N HIS A 117 -17.61 -12.77 6.59
CA HIS A 117 -16.65 -12.72 5.50
C HIS A 117 -15.25 -12.40 5.99
N LYS A 118 -14.25 -12.98 5.30
CA LYS A 118 -12.84 -12.65 5.49
C LYS A 118 -12.42 -11.70 4.38
N VAL A 119 -11.97 -10.52 4.78
CA VAL A 119 -11.44 -9.51 3.86
C VAL A 119 -9.91 -9.56 3.90
N TYR A 120 -9.29 -9.65 2.73
CA TYR A 120 -7.85 -9.58 2.55
C TYR A 120 -7.50 -8.54 1.50
N LEU A 121 -6.56 -7.66 1.82
CA LEU A 121 -6.05 -6.65 0.92
C LEU A 121 -4.58 -6.89 0.66
N LYS A 122 -4.16 -6.70 -0.59
CA LYS A 122 -2.75 -6.81 -0.98
C LYS A 122 -2.37 -5.72 -1.97
N LEU A 123 -1.26 -5.03 -1.68
CA LEU A 123 -0.62 -4.12 -2.63
C LEU A 123 0.37 -4.92 -3.47
N TYR A 124 0.15 -4.92 -4.77
CA TYR A 124 1.02 -5.58 -5.75
C TYR A 124 2.03 -4.62 -6.36
N ASN A 125 3.05 -5.16 -6.95
CA ASN A 125 3.97 -4.36 -7.74
C ASN A 125 3.30 -3.87 -9.03
N THR A 126 3.58 -2.63 -9.41
CA THR A 126 3.20 -2.14 -10.74
C THR A 126 3.91 -2.95 -11.83
N PRO A 127 3.36 -3.05 -13.05
CA PRO A 127 4.03 -3.71 -14.17
C PRO A 127 5.46 -3.19 -14.41
N ILE A 128 5.64 -1.86 -14.35
CA ILE A 128 6.97 -1.22 -14.50
C ILE A 128 7.94 -1.68 -13.43
N ARG A 129 7.49 -1.74 -12.17
CA ARG A 129 8.31 -2.21 -11.06
C ARG A 129 8.68 -3.69 -11.21
N THR A 130 7.76 -4.51 -11.71
CA THR A 130 8.01 -5.92 -11.99
C THR A 130 9.08 -6.08 -13.07
N VAL A 131 8.98 -5.32 -14.16
CA VAL A 131 10.00 -5.31 -15.22
C VAL A 131 11.36 -4.88 -14.67
N GLY A 132 11.42 -3.78 -13.91
CA GLY A 132 12.65 -3.31 -13.29
C GLY A 132 13.30 -4.36 -12.37
N ASN A 133 12.50 -5.01 -11.52
CA ASN A 133 12.98 -6.09 -10.65
C ASN A 133 13.51 -7.28 -11.45
N THR A 134 12.86 -7.65 -12.56
CA THR A 134 13.30 -8.75 -13.43
C THR A 134 14.63 -8.41 -14.10
N ILE A 135 14.77 -7.21 -14.64
CA ILE A 135 16.04 -6.74 -15.23
C ILE A 135 17.15 -6.79 -14.18
N SER A 136 16.92 -6.25 -12.99
CA SER A 136 17.89 -6.28 -11.90
C SER A 136 18.30 -7.71 -11.54
N LEU A 137 17.37 -8.63 -11.46
CA LEU A 137 17.65 -10.05 -11.17
C LEU A 137 18.53 -10.68 -12.25
N VAL A 138 18.23 -10.44 -13.53
CA VAL A 138 19.03 -10.95 -14.66
C VAL A 138 20.46 -10.41 -14.60
N PHE A 139 20.63 -9.12 -14.33
CA PHE A 139 21.97 -8.53 -14.16
C PHE A 139 22.75 -9.12 -12.99
N TRP A 140 22.11 -9.31 -11.85
CA TRP A 140 22.72 -9.96 -10.68
C TRP A 140 23.17 -11.38 -10.98
N LEU A 141 22.33 -12.17 -11.64
CA LEU A 141 22.69 -13.54 -12.08
C LEU A 141 23.85 -13.53 -13.06
N GLY A 142 23.86 -12.57 -14.00
CA GLY A 142 24.97 -12.38 -14.92
C GLY A 142 26.29 -12.06 -14.21
N LEU A 143 26.27 -11.13 -13.26
CA LEU A 143 27.43 -10.77 -12.47
C LEU A 143 27.99 -11.95 -11.64
N LEU A 144 27.11 -12.75 -11.05
CA LEU A 144 27.52 -13.93 -10.26
C LEU A 144 28.09 -15.05 -11.14
N THR A 145 27.60 -15.23 -12.35
CA THR A 145 28.03 -16.31 -13.25
C THR A 145 29.22 -15.91 -14.12
N PHE A 146 29.43 -14.62 -14.40
CA PHE A 146 30.51 -14.12 -15.25
C PHE A 146 31.92 -14.57 -14.83
N PRO A 147 32.33 -14.52 -13.54
CA PRO A 147 33.64 -14.98 -13.12
C PRO A 147 33.84 -16.47 -13.39
N LEU A 148 32.83 -17.30 -13.18
CA LEU A 148 32.89 -18.75 -13.42
C LEU A 148 33.04 -19.06 -14.92
N TRP A 149 32.31 -18.34 -15.75
CA TRP A 149 32.41 -18.47 -17.20
C TRP A 149 33.76 -18.03 -17.71
N ARG A 150 34.32 -16.91 -17.21
CA ARG A 150 35.64 -16.40 -17.55
C ARG A 150 36.75 -17.40 -17.18
N GLN A 151 36.69 -18.05 -16.02
CA GLN A 151 37.65 -19.07 -15.61
C GLN A 151 37.62 -20.27 -16.55
N LYS A 152 36.48 -20.79 -16.94
CA LYS A 152 36.36 -21.89 -17.88
C LYS A 152 36.93 -21.53 -19.26
N MET A 153 36.70 -20.33 -19.77
CA MET A 153 37.25 -19.86 -21.03
C MET A 153 38.78 -19.77 -21.02
N LEU A 154 39.36 -19.32 -19.91
CA LEU A 154 40.81 -19.23 -19.75
C LEU A 154 41.50 -20.60 -19.67
N GLN A 155 40.87 -21.58 -19.01
CA GLN A 155 41.34 -22.95 -18.95
C GLN A 155 41.30 -23.62 -20.33
N PHE A 156 40.24 -23.41 -21.10
CA PHE A 156 40.14 -23.93 -22.46
C PHE A 156 41.22 -23.39 -23.43
N LYS A 157 41.65 -22.13 -23.26
CA LYS A 157 42.73 -21.51 -24.06
C LYS A 157 44.14 -21.99 -23.64
N ARG A 158 44.31 -22.46 -22.40
CA ARG A 158 45.63 -22.99 -21.93
C ARG A 158 45.88 -24.45 -22.28
N GLY A 159 44.85 -25.20 -22.66
CA GLY A 159 44.92 -26.60 -23.01
C GLY A 159 45.08 -26.89 -24.52
N ARG A 160 45.27 -25.82 -25.31
CA ARG A 160 45.68 -25.88 -26.74
C ARG A 160 47.05 -25.27 -26.92
#